data_131a6fbd34f4501fb2a21c4b650c636c
#
_entry.id   131a6fbd34f4501fb2a21c4b650c636c
#
_cell.length_a   1.000
_cell.length_b   1.000
_cell.length_c   1.000
_cell.angle_alpha   90.00
_cell.angle_beta   90.00
_cell.angle_gamma   90.00
#
_symmetry.space_group_name_H-M   'P 1'
#
loop_
_entity.id
_entity.type
_entity.pdbx_description
1 polymer ?
#
loop_
_entity_poly.entity_id
_entity_poly.type
_entity_poly.pdbx_seq_one_letter_code
_entity_poly.pdbx_strand_id
1 'polypeptide(L)'
;MLRKVGFDDPDLGTFVVPADSETFRSDLTSVPALFTWLVPRTGNHLPAAILHDGLVHDDAEPPSYIGPRITREQADLVFRNAMADLGTERVRRWLIWTAVALATALTSTAKGGMQPRWRWFSVVTGTLAAVVALGVLATIDVFDGCTILPWMGDRVWWRELAGGAAGAIVIPAVLALAWGRLWRAGLIACITLALLLHATVVLAVLTTFFQFVESPSGTVASVRRAVRLPVIAGLVAFVGVIVAVLWWRCP
;
A
#
# COMPACT_ATOMS: atom_id res chain seq x y z
N MET A 1 6.88 10.94 -30.61
CA MET A 1 8.26 10.99 -30.07
C MET A 1 8.16 11.14 -28.56
N LEU A 2 8.52 10.13 -27.79
CA LEU A 2 8.60 10.22 -26.33
C LEU A 2 9.76 11.18 -25.98
N ARG A 3 9.44 12.22 -25.20
CA ARG A 3 10.49 13.11 -24.68
C ARG A 3 11.25 12.37 -23.57
N LYS A 4 12.57 12.46 -23.57
CA LYS A 4 13.41 11.97 -22.48
C LYS A 4 13.11 12.76 -21.20
N VAL A 5 12.99 12.07 -20.09
CA VAL A 5 12.84 12.65 -18.74
C VAL A 5 14.19 12.55 -18.06
N GLY A 6 14.74 13.69 -17.67
CA GLY A 6 15.99 13.76 -16.90
C GLY A 6 15.70 14.17 -15.46
N PHE A 7 16.43 13.62 -14.51
CA PHE A 7 16.39 13.97 -13.10
C PHE A 7 17.79 13.94 -12.50
N ASP A 8 18.15 14.96 -11.75
CA ASP A 8 19.43 15.08 -11.06
C ASP A 8 19.20 14.91 -9.56
N ASP A 9 19.55 13.72 -9.05
CA ASP A 9 19.43 13.41 -7.64
C ASP A 9 20.74 13.83 -6.92
N PRO A 10 20.64 14.62 -5.82
CA PRO A 10 21.81 15.16 -5.12
C PRO A 10 22.77 14.09 -4.60
N ASP A 11 22.26 12.92 -4.24
CA ASP A 11 23.04 11.85 -3.59
C ASP A 11 23.44 10.74 -4.58
N LEU A 12 22.63 10.51 -5.62
CA LEU A 12 22.74 9.35 -6.50
C LEU A 12 23.17 9.71 -7.93
N GLY A 13 23.16 10.99 -8.30
CA GLY A 13 23.58 11.48 -9.60
C GLY A 13 22.48 11.64 -10.63
N THR A 14 22.84 11.87 -11.89
CA THR A 14 21.90 12.21 -12.96
C THR A 14 21.35 10.95 -13.65
N PHE A 15 20.05 10.91 -13.83
CA PHE A 15 19.31 9.85 -14.52
C PHE A 15 18.57 10.40 -15.72
N VAL A 16 18.59 9.69 -16.83
CA VAL A 16 17.84 10.02 -18.04
C VAL A 16 17.08 8.78 -18.53
N VAL A 17 15.75 8.89 -18.64
CA VAL A 17 14.84 7.84 -19.10
C VAL A 17 14.06 8.34 -20.32
N PRO A 18 13.85 7.53 -21.33
CA PRO A 18 14.46 6.22 -21.56
C PRO A 18 15.88 6.33 -22.15
N ALA A 19 16.68 5.28 -21.97
CA ALA A 19 17.96 5.16 -22.71
C ALA A 19 17.69 5.06 -24.22
N ASP A 20 16.71 4.20 -24.59
CA ASP A 20 16.20 4.04 -25.95
C ASP A 20 14.68 4.29 -25.97
N SER A 21 14.25 5.21 -26.84
CA SER A 21 12.84 5.61 -26.97
C SER A 21 12.01 4.64 -27.79
N GLU A 22 12.63 3.73 -28.57
CA GLU A 22 11.91 2.82 -29.45
C GLU A 22 11.43 1.58 -28.70
N THR A 23 12.22 1.11 -27.76
CA THR A 23 11.96 -0.12 -27.00
C THR A 23 11.25 0.13 -25.67
N PHE A 24 11.35 1.35 -25.11
CA PHE A 24 10.80 1.67 -23.80
C PHE A 24 9.27 1.61 -23.76
N ARG A 25 8.74 0.84 -22.84
CA ARG A 25 7.31 0.76 -22.51
C ARG A 25 7.14 1.13 -21.04
N SER A 26 6.20 2.04 -20.76
CA SER A 26 5.78 2.38 -19.41
C SER A 26 4.30 2.04 -19.25
N ASP A 27 3.91 1.40 -18.16
CA ASP A 27 2.50 1.13 -17.81
C ASP A 27 1.89 2.31 -17.01
N LEU A 28 2.63 3.40 -16.92
CA LEU A 28 2.29 4.75 -16.41
C LEU A 28 1.85 4.72 -14.98
N THR A 29 1.39 4.13 -14.24
CA THR A 29 0.92 4.11 -12.86
C THR A 29 -0.10 3.00 -12.65
N SER A 30 0.39 1.85 -12.27
CA SER A 30 -0.44 0.70 -11.88
C SER A 30 -1.09 0.91 -10.51
N VAL A 31 -1.84 2.02 -10.36
CA VAL A 31 -2.60 2.27 -9.13
C VAL A 31 -3.82 1.34 -9.14
N PRO A 32 -3.97 0.44 -8.16
CA PRO A 32 -5.17 -0.37 -8.04
C PRO A 32 -6.42 0.51 -7.98
N ALA A 33 -7.49 0.09 -8.66
CA ALA A 33 -8.73 0.87 -8.79
C ALA A 33 -9.29 1.35 -7.45
N LEU A 34 -9.13 0.53 -6.39
CA LEU A 34 -9.55 0.85 -5.02
C LEU A 34 -8.88 2.11 -4.45
N PHE A 35 -7.67 2.45 -4.91
CA PHE A 35 -6.90 3.59 -4.38
C PHE A 35 -6.86 4.79 -5.32
N THR A 36 -7.55 4.74 -6.47
CA THR A 36 -7.55 5.86 -7.44
C THR A 36 -8.22 7.13 -6.91
N TRP A 37 -9.09 7.02 -5.93
CA TRP A 37 -9.67 8.16 -5.22
C TRP A 37 -8.65 8.90 -4.35
N LEU A 38 -7.65 8.19 -3.82
CA LEU A 38 -6.59 8.75 -2.98
C LEU A 38 -5.39 9.20 -3.81
N VAL A 39 -5.03 8.38 -4.80
CA VAL A 39 -3.91 8.62 -5.72
C VAL A 39 -4.44 8.55 -7.15
N PRO A 40 -4.75 9.69 -7.80
CA PRO A 40 -5.19 9.69 -9.18
C PRO A 40 -4.07 9.17 -10.10
N ARG A 41 -4.47 8.51 -11.19
CA ARG A 41 -3.52 7.96 -12.17
C ARG A 41 -2.74 9.02 -12.95
N THR A 42 -3.23 10.26 -12.96
CA THR A 42 -2.64 11.39 -13.68
C THR A 42 -2.40 12.54 -12.73
N GLY A 43 -1.39 13.35 -13.00
CA GLY A 43 -1.04 14.51 -12.18
C GLY A 43 0.43 14.88 -12.31
N ASN A 44 0.89 15.80 -11.48
CA ASN A 44 2.27 16.30 -11.49
C ASN A 44 3.32 15.20 -11.24
N HIS A 45 2.93 14.08 -10.64
CA HIS A 45 3.81 12.94 -10.39
C HIS A 45 4.06 12.05 -11.64
N LEU A 46 3.34 12.27 -12.74
CA LEU A 46 3.43 11.41 -13.93
C LEU A 46 4.83 11.35 -14.55
N PRO A 47 5.58 12.47 -14.72
CA PRO A 47 6.96 12.38 -15.21
C PRO A 47 7.89 11.59 -14.27
N ALA A 48 7.67 11.71 -12.95
CA ALA A 48 8.41 10.92 -11.98
C ALA A 48 8.05 9.42 -12.06
N ALA A 49 6.81 9.07 -12.39
CA ALA A 49 6.40 7.68 -12.60
C ALA A 49 7.10 7.07 -13.83
N ILE A 50 7.18 7.81 -14.93
CA ILE A 50 7.92 7.39 -16.13
C ILE A 50 9.41 7.20 -15.81
N LEU A 51 9.99 8.12 -15.03
CA LEU A 51 11.37 8.00 -14.54
C LEU A 51 11.55 6.72 -13.73
N HIS A 52 10.66 6.45 -12.78
CA HIS A 52 10.71 5.26 -11.94
C HIS A 52 10.59 3.96 -12.74
N ASP A 53 9.65 3.88 -13.69
CA ASP A 53 9.47 2.71 -14.57
C ASP A 53 10.76 2.39 -15.35
N GLY A 54 11.49 3.41 -15.79
CA GLY A 54 12.77 3.22 -16.46
C GLY A 54 13.92 2.84 -15.51
N LEU A 55 13.88 3.29 -14.26
CA LEU A 55 14.88 2.94 -13.25
C LEU A 55 14.70 1.52 -12.69
N VAL A 56 13.46 1.02 -12.68
CA VAL A 56 13.13 -0.33 -12.21
C VAL A 56 13.21 -1.30 -13.38
N HIS A 57 14.32 -1.98 -13.53
CA HIS A 57 14.55 -3.01 -14.54
C HIS A 57 14.89 -4.36 -13.87
N ASP A 58 14.73 -5.44 -14.60
CA ASP A 58 15.20 -6.75 -14.14
C ASP A 58 16.73 -6.83 -14.31
N ASP A 59 17.43 -7.45 -13.36
CA ASP A 59 18.88 -7.67 -13.44
C ASP A 59 19.33 -8.46 -14.69
N ALA A 60 18.38 -9.18 -15.32
CA ALA A 60 18.60 -9.92 -16.56
C ALA A 60 18.53 -9.06 -17.82
N GLU A 61 17.99 -7.83 -17.74
CA GLU A 61 17.79 -6.93 -18.85
C GLU A 61 18.77 -5.74 -18.78
N PRO A 62 19.20 -5.16 -19.92
CA PRO A 62 19.98 -3.94 -19.91
C PRO A 62 19.14 -2.80 -19.32
N PRO A 63 19.76 -1.88 -18.53
CA PRO A 63 19.02 -0.79 -17.92
C PRO A 63 18.37 0.11 -18.97
N SER A 64 17.07 0.40 -18.79
CA SER A 64 16.29 1.29 -19.66
C SER A 64 16.60 2.77 -19.43
N TYR A 65 17.67 3.08 -18.71
CA TYR A 65 18.06 4.45 -18.35
C TYR A 65 19.57 4.68 -18.56
N ILE A 66 19.94 5.93 -18.65
CA ILE A 66 21.32 6.40 -18.64
C ILE A 66 21.59 7.00 -17.27
N GLY A 67 22.62 6.51 -16.58
CA GLY A 67 23.00 6.97 -15.24
C GLY A 67 23.73 5.91 -14.42
N PRO A 68 24.04 6.19 -13.14
CA PRO A 68 24.68 5.23 -12.25
C PRO A 68 23.78 4.03 -11.97
N ARG A 69 24.36 2.86 -11.72
CA ARG A 69 23.60 1.68 -11.30
C ARG A 69 23.05 1.87 -9.89
N ILE A 70 21.78 1.65 -9.73
CA ILE A 70 21.06 1.79 -8.46
C ILE A 70 20.24 0.55 -8.14
N THR A 71 19.97 0.36 -6.85
CA THR A 71 19.04 -0.67 -6.37
C THR A 71 17.60 -0.23 -6.56
N ARG A 72 16.64 -1.17 -6.52
CA ARG A 72 15.21 -0.84 -6.54
C ARG A 72 14.80 0.10 -5.41
N GLU A 73 15.34 -0.10 -4.21
CA GLU A 73 15.08 0.80 -3.07
C GLU A 73 15.58 2.23 -3.35
N GLN A 74 16.72 2.36 -4.03
CA GLN A 74 17.23 3.66 -4.46
C GLN A 74 16.37 4.27 -5.57
N ALA A 75 15.90 3.47 -6.53
CA ALA A 75 14.95 3.93 -7.55
C ALA A 75 13.64 4.46 -6.91
N ASP A 76 13.12 3.80 -5.86
CA ASP A 76 11.96 4.29 -5.10
C ASP A 76 12.25 5.63 -4.40
N LEU A 77 13.48 5.86 -3.92
CA LEU A 77 13.90 7.14 -3.33
C LEU A 77 14.00 8.24 -4.38
N VAL A 78 14.65 7.96 -5.52
CA VAL A 78 14.72 8.88 -6.66
C VAL A 78 13.33 9.28 -7.12
N PHE A 79 12.42 8.33 -7.23
CA PHE A 79 11.00 8.60 -7.54
C PHE A 79 10.36 9.58 -6.56
N ARG A 80 10.54 9.35 -5.27
CA ARG A 80 10.01 10.27 -4.24
C ARG A 80 10.61 11.68 -4.36
N ASN A 81 11.92 11.78 -4.61
CA ASN A 81 12.62 13.06 -4.75
C ASN A 81 12.15 13.80 -6.01
N ALA A 82 12.05 13.10 -7.14
CA ALA A 82 11.52 13.65 -8.40
C ALA A 82 10.07 14.16 -8.25
N MET A 83 9.21 13.43 -7.51
CA MET A 83 7.87 13.93 -7.19
C MET A 83 7.90 15.23 -6.36
N ALA A 84 8.93 15.41 -5.51
CA ALA A 84 9.08 16.65 -4.75
C ALA A 84 9.37 17.84 -5.66
N ASP A 85 10.33 17.67 -6.58
CA ASP A 85 10.72 18.72 -7.52
C ASP A 85 9.62 19.09 -8.50
N LEU A 86 8.75 18.13 -8.84
CA LEU A 86 7.55 18.35 -9.64
C LEU A 86 6.39 19.02 -8.85
N GLY A 87 6.61 19.40 -7.59
CA GLY A 87 5.61 20.05 -6.76
C GLY A 87 4.48 19.14 -6.29
N THR A 88 4.69 17.81 -6.28
CA THR A 88 3.70 16.88 -5.70
C THR A 88 3.58 17.12 -4.20
N GLU A 89 2.35 17.34 -3.73
CA GLU A 89 2.05 17.61 -2.33
C GLU A 89 2.64 16.56 -1.39
N ARG A 90 3.10 16.98 -0.22
CA ARG A 90 3.84 16.15 0.72
C ARG A 90 3.11 14.86 1.10
N VAL A 91 1.84 14.95 1.48
CA VAL A 91 1.04 13.78 1.89
C VAL A 91 0.92 12.78 0.73
N ARG A 92 0.49 13.28 -0.44
CA ARG A 92 0.32 12.47 -1.65
C ARG A 92 1.63 11.78 -2.06
N ARG A 93 2.74 12.51 -2.06
CA ARG A 93 4.07 11.99 -2.37
C ARG A 93 4.47 10.82 -1.46
N TRP A 94 4.25 10.96 -0.16
CA TRP A 94 4.58 9.91 0.80
C TRP A 94 3.67 8.68 0.66
N LEU A 95 2.39 8.87 0.36
CA LEU A 95 1.45 7.77 0.09
C LEU A 95 1.82 6.99 -1.17
N ILE A 96 2.14 7.70 -2.26
CA ILE A 96 2.58 7.08 -3.52
C ILE A 96 3.89 6.30 -3.29
N TRP A 97 4.87 6.93 -2.66
CA TRP A 97 6.13 6.27 -2.33
C TRP A 97 5.93 5.02 -1.46
N THR A 98 5.05 5.09 -0.47
CA THR A 98 4.73 3.95 0.38
C THR A 98 4.16 2.78 -0.42
N ALA A 99 3.24 3.04 -1.35
CA ALA A 99 2.66 2.01 -2.19
C ALA A 99 3.72 1.34 -3.08
N VAL A 100 4.63 2.12 -3.67
CA VAL A 100 5.72 1.61 -4.51
C VAL A 100 6.74 0.84 -3.67
N ALA A 101 7.19 1.37 -2.54
CA ALA A 101 8.11 0.69 -1.63
C ALA A 101 7.55 -0.64 -1.11
N LEU A 102 6.22 -0.69 -0.86
CA LEU A 102 5.52 -1.92 -0.49
C LEU A 102 5.52 -2.94 -1.64
N ALA A 103 5.23 -2.49 -2.87
CA ALA A 103 5.28 -3.34 -4.04
C ALA A 103 6.70 -3.89 -4.25
N THR A 104 7.73 -3.06 -4.15
CA THR A 104 9.14 -3.46 -4.22
C THR A 104 9.47 -4.51 -3.15
N ALA A 105 9.07 -4.30 -1.89
CA ALA A 105 9.30 -5.26 -0.81
C ALA A 105 8.66 -6.63 -1.06
N LEU A 106 7.48 -6.65 -1.71
CA LEU A 106 6.73 -7.88 -1.98
C LEU A 106 7.18 -8.61 -3.26
N THR A 107 7.65 -7.86 -4.27
CA THR A 107 7.99 -8.41 -5.59
C THR A 107 9.48 -8.65 -5.78
N SER A 108 10.34 -7.93 -5.05
CA SER A 108 11.79 -8.04 -5.17
C SER A 108 12.25 -9.46 -4.82
N THR A 109 12.68 -10.19 -5.84
CA THR A 109 13.42 -11.44 -5.66
C THR A 109 14.84 -11.03 -5.30
N ALA A 110 15.15 -10.98 -4.01
CA ALA A 110 16.47 -10.60 -3.52
C ALA A 110 17.53 -11.60 -3.97
N LYS A 111 18.07 -11.41 -5.15
CA LYS A 111 19.38 -11.92 -5.52
C LYS A 111 20.43 -11.02 -4.85
N GLY A 112 20.81 -11.34 -3.64
CA GLY A 112 21.97 -10.72 -2.99
C GLY A 112 21.72 -9.95 -1.70
N GLY A 113 20.59 -9.97 -1.07
CA GLY A 113 20.38 -9.18 0.12
C GLY A 113 19.44 -9.75 1.16
N MET A 114 20.02 -10.37 2.13
CA MET A 114 19.73 -10.28 3.56
C MET A 114 18.37 -10.73 4.13
N GLN A 115 17.27 -10.79 3.39
CA GLN A 115 16.01 -11.24 4.00
C GLN A 115 15.17 -12.05 3.03
N PRO A 116 14.75 -13.27 3.39
CA PRO A 116 13.93 -14.10 2.52
C PRO A 116 12.57 -13.45 2.30
N ARG A 117 12.07 -13.52 1.06
CA ARG A 117 10.78 -12.94 0.60
C ARG A 117 9.61 -13.29 1.52
N TRP A 118 9.59 -14.52 2.07
CA TRP A 118 8.53 -14.98 2.97
C TRP A 118 8.45 -14.16 4.25
N ARG A 119 9.60 -13.67 4.77
CA ARG A 119 9.63 -12.81 5.95
C ARG A 119 8.96 -11.48 5.70
N TRP A 120 9.28 -10.81 4.58
CA TRP A 120 8.62 -9.57 4.21
C TRP A 120 7.13 -9.76 4.00
N PHE A 121 6.75 -10.83 3.28
CA PHE A 121 5.35 -11.17 3.10
C PHE A 121 4.64 -11.39 4.44
N SER A 122 5.24 -12.13 5.37
CA SER A 122 4.64 -12.38 6.69
C SER A 122 4.54 -11.12 7.54
N VAL A 123 5.58 -10.28 7.57
CA VAL A 123 5.57 -9.02 8.33
C VAL A 123 4.52 -8.07 7.77
N VAL A 124 4.49 -7.83 6.47
CA VAL A 124 3.53 -6.94 5.83
C VAL A 124 2.10 -7.47 6.03
N THR A 125 1.85 -8.72 5.68
CA THR A 125 0.50 -9.31 5.80
C THR A 125 0.05 -9.37 7.25
N GLY A 126 0.93 -9.79 8.16
CA GLY A 126 0.63 -9.89 9.58
C GLY A 126 0.32 -8.53 10.24
N THR A 127 1.10 -7.49 9.91
CA THR A 127 0.86 -6.14 10.45
C THR A 127 -0.41 -5.53 9.89
N LEU A 128 -0.67 -5.63 8.59
CA LEU A 128 -1.90 -5.13 7.99
C LEU A 128 -3.13 -5.89 8.50
N ALA A 129 -3.04 -7.21 8.64
CA ALA A 129 -4.12 -8.01 9.22
C ALA A 129 -4.40 -7.62 10.67
N ALA A 130 -3.35 -7.40 11.48
CA ALA A 130 -3.51 -6.94 12.86
C ALA A 130 -4.18 -5.56 12.94
N VAL A 131 -3.83 -4.62 12.06
CA VAL A 131 -4.46 -3.30 11.99
C VAL A 131 -5.94 -3.41 11.63
N VAL A 132 -6.27 -4.25 10.64
CA VAL A 132 -7.68 -4.50 10.26
C VAL A 132 -8.44 -5.13 11.42
N ALA A 133 -7.84 -6.12 12.12
CA ALA A 133 -8.43 -6.74 13.30
C ALA A 133 -8.81 -5.72 14.36
N LEU A 134 -7.83 -4.93 14.74
CA LEU A 134 -8.01 -3.90 15.77
C LEU A 134 -9.05 -2.86 15.35
N GLY A 135 -9.08 -2.49 14.06
CA GLY A 135 -10.08 -1.57 13.53
C GLY A 135 -11.51 -2.12 13.62
N VAL A 136 -11.69 -3.41 13.32
CA VAL A 136 -13.00 -4.08 13.47
C VAL A 136 -13.41 -4.19 14.94
N LEU A 137 -12.48 -4.60 15.82
CA LEU A 137 -12.74 -4.69 17.27
C LEU A 137 -13.09 -3.32 17.85
N ALA A 138 -12.36 -2.26 17.46
CA ALA A 138 -12.65 -0.90 17.87
C ALA A 138 -14.02 -0.42 17.38
N THR A 139 -14.43 -0.84 16.19
CA THR A 139 -15.77 -0.51 15.66
C THR A 139 -16.86 -1.17 16.49
N ILE A 140 -16.69 -2.43 16.85
CA ILE A 140 -17.67 -3.18 17.67
C ILE A 140 -17.79 -2.56 19.07
N ASP A 141 -16.65 -2.15 19.64
CA ASP A 141 -16.57 -1.50 20.95
C ASP A 141 -17.30 -0.15 20.95
N VAL A 142 -17.07 0.71 19.93
CA VAL A 142 -17.77 2.00 19.76
C VAL A 142 -19.30 1.86 19.64
N PHE A 143 -19.78 0.76 19.08
CA PHE A 143 -21.23 0.50 18.96
C PHE A 143 -21.81 -0.30 20.14
N ASP A 144 -21.11 -0.33 21.29
CA ASP A 144 -21.52 -1.02 22.51
C ASP A 144 -21.87 -2.51 22.31
N GLY A 145 -21.32 -3.12 21.22
CA GLY A 145 -21.53 -4.53 20.96
C GLY A 145 -20.85 -5.44 21.99
N CYS A 146 -19.63 -5.09 22.38
CA CYS A 146 -18.84 -5.77 23.40
C CYS A 146 -17.67 -4.89 23.83
N THR A 147 -17.36 -4.81 25.10
CA THR A 147 -16.19 -4.14 25.65
C THR A 147 -14.95 -5.03 25.55
N ILE A 148 -14.25 -4.95 24.42
CA ILE A 148 -13.10 -5.83 24.13
C ILE A 148 -11.78 -5.10 24.38
N LEU A 149 -11.71 -3.82 24.02
CA LEU A 149 -10.48 -3.05 24.06
C LEU A 149 -10.35 -2.28 25.40
N PRO A 150 -9.33 -2.56 26.22
CA PRO A 150 -9.23 -1.99 27.57
C PRO A 150 -9.02 -0.45 27.58
N TRP A 151 -8.61 0.12 26.45
CA TRP A 151 -8.43 1.59 26.30
C TRP A 151 -9.68 2.29 25.76
N MET A 152 -10.71 1.57 25.34
CA MET A 152 -12.02 2.09 24.95
C MET A 152 -13.01 1.88 26.12
N GLY A 153 -13.63 0.73 26.26
CA GLY A 153 -14.47 0.34 27.40
C GLY A 153 -15.71 1.19 27.59
N ASP A 154 -16.50 0.92 28.63
CA ASP A 154 -17.72 1.69 28.99
C ASP A 154 -17.38 3.10 29.47
N ARG A 155 -17.24 4.02 28.55
CA ARG A 155 -16.89 5.42 28.83
C ARG A 155 -17.79 6.35 28.02
N VAL A 156 -17.68 7.64 28.30
CA VAL A 156 -18.35 8.66 27.51
C VAL A 156 -17.80 8.59 26.08
N TRP A 157 -18.66 8.57 25.06
CA TRP A 157 -18.36 8.35 23.65
C TRP A 157 -17.10 9.07 23.11
N TRP A 158 -16.84 10.30 23.54
CA TRP A 158 -15.67 11.04 23.09
C TRP A 158 -14.34 10.48 23.67
N ARG A 159 -14.36 9.87 24.87
CA ARG A 159 -13.19 9.18 25.45
C ARG A 159 -12.90 7.87 24.73
N GLU A 160 -13.94 7.15 24.36
CA GLU A 160 -13.82 5.93 23.55
C GLU A 160 -13.26 6.26 22.16
N LEU A 161 -13.79 7.31 21.51
CA LEU A 161 -13.28 7.78 20.24
C LEU A 161 -11.82 8.23 20.33
N ALA A 162 -11.46 8.96 21.40
CA ALA A 162 -10.07 9.37 21.63
C ALA A 162 -9.15 8.17 21.91
N GLY A 163 -9.62 7.18 22.67
CA GLY A 163 -8.92 5.91 22.89
C GLY A 163 -8.70 5.14 21.59
N GLY A 164 -9.75 5.00 20.79
CA GLY A 164 -9.70 4.36 19.47
C GLY A 164 -8.73 5.08 18.52
N ALA A 165 -8.77 6.41 18.45
CA ALA A 165 -7.87 7.21 17.64
C ALA A 165 -6.40 7.08 18.12
N ALA A 166 -6.17 7.10 19.43
CA ALA A 166 -4.83 6.88 20.00
C ALA A 166 -4.32 5.47 19.66
N GLY A 167 -5.17 4.44 19.80
CA GLY A 167 -4.87 3.07 19.41
C GLY A 167 -4.55 2.94 17.92
N ALA A 168 -5.31 3.62 17.06
CA ALA A 168 -5.11 3.65 15.60
C ALA A 168 -3.80 4.33 15.16
N ILE A 169 -3.14 5.08 16.03
CA ILE A 169 -1.84 5.70 15.76
C ILE A 169 -0.73 4.92 16.46
N VAL A 170 -0.86 4.67 17.77
CA VAL A 170 0.22 4.12 18.59
C VAL A 170 0.52 2.67 18.21
N ILE A 171 -0.52 1.83 18.06
CA ILE A 171 -0.31 0.41 17.76
C ILE A 171 0.29 0.20 16.37
N PRO A 172 -0.23 0.83 15.29
CA PRO A 172 0.42 0.81 13.99
C PRO A 172 1.85 1.34 14.00
N ALA A 173 2.14 2.38 14.80
CA ALA A 173 3.50 2.92 14.92
C ALA A 173 4.47 1.87 15.51
N VAL A 174 4.04 1.15 16.54
CA VAL A 174 4.84 0.06 17.13
C VAL A 174 5.00 -1.10 16.14
N LEU A 175 3.92 -1.52 15.47
CA LEU A 175 3.96 -2.59 14.48
C LEU A 175 4.87 -2.24 13.28
N ALA A 176 4.94 -0.97 12.89
CA ALA A 176 5.81 -0.50 11.82
C ALA A 176 7.29 -0.74 12.10
N LEU A 177 7.72 -0.83 13.36
CA LEU A 177 9.11 -1.12 13.72
C LEU A 177 9.55 -2.52 13.23
N ALA A 178 8.61 -3.46 13.09
CA ALA A 178 8.89 -4.78 12.53
C ALA A 178 9.31 -4.73 11.05
N TRP A 179 9.03 -3.62 10.35
CA TRP A 179 9.42 -3.41 8.96
C TRP A 179 10.91 -3.03 8.78
N GLY A 180 11.65 -2.86 9.85
CA GLY A 180 13.10 -2.58 9.82
C GLY A 180 13.43 -1.36 8.94
N ARG A 181 14.16 -1.56 7.84
CA ARG A 181 14.56 -0.45 6.93
C ARG A 181 13.38 0.27 6.28
N LEU A 182 12.25 -0.40 6.09
CA LEU A 182 11.02 0.16 5.52
C LEU A 182 10.03 0.65 6.59
N TRP A 183 10.46 0.88 7.82
CA TRP A 183 9.61 1.31 8.93
C TRP A 183 8.76 2.55 8.62
N ARG A 184 9.28 3.50 7.82
CA ARG A 184 8.53 4.69 7.39
C ARG A 184 7.35 4.31 6.48
N ALA A 185 7.57 3.40 5.54
CA ALA A 185 6.51 2.88 4.68
C ALA A 185 5.49 2.09 5.50
N GLY A 186 5.96 1.25 6.43
CA GLY A 186 5.09 0.53 7.38
C GLY A 186 4.25 1.47 8.23
N LEU A 187 4.86 2.52 8.79
CA LEU A 187 4.17 3.52 9.59
C LEU A 187 3.03 4.20 8.81
N ILE A 188 3.34 4.69 7.62
CA ILE A 188 2.35 5.37 6.76
C ILE A 188 1.26 4.40 6.33
N ALA A 189 1.62 3.20 5.86
CA ALA A 189 0.65 2.20 5.42
C ALA A 189 -0.30 1.79 6.55
N CYS A 190 0.23 1.47 7.72
CA CYS A 190 -0.57 0.98 8.85
C CYS A 190 -1.46 2.07 9.45
N ILE A 191 -0.96 3.30 9.63
CA ILE A 191 -1.78 4.41 10.12
C ILE A 191 -2.85 4.79 9.10
N THR A 192 -2.48 4.90 7.81
CA THR A 192 -3.44 5.21 6.76
C THR A 192 -4.54 4.15 6.67
N LEU A 193 -4.17 2.87 6.76
CA LEU A 193 -5.14 1.77 6.78
C LEU A 193 -6.04 1.86 8.02
N ALA A 194 -5.50 2.10 9.21
CA ALA A 194 -6.28 2.21 10.43
C ALA A 194 -7.33 3.33 10.37
N LEU A 195 -6.94 4.50 9.86
CA LEU A 195 -7.82 5.67 9.74
C LEU A 195 -8.82 5.55 8.59
N LEU A 196 -8.42 4.95 7.48
CA LEU A 196 -9.23 4.87 6.26
C LEU A 196 -9.89 3.49 6.07
N LEU A 197 -9.85 2.61 7.07
CA LEU A 197 -10.36 1.24 6.97
C LEU A 197 -11.82 1.22 6.50
N HIS A 198 -12.68 1.99 7.15
CA HIS A 198 -14.11 2.02 6.83
C HIS A 198 -14.37 2.54 5.41
N ALA A 199 -13.71 3.65 5.02
CA ALA A 199 -13.80 4.18 3.66
C ALA A 199 -13.31 3.16 2.62
N THR A 200 -12.22 2.48 2.92
CA THR A 200 -11.65 1.44 2.04
C THR A 200 -12.62 0.26 1.87
N VAL A 201 -13.25 -0.20 2.95
CA VAL A 201 -14.23 -1.29 2.90
C VAL A 201 -15.47 -0.88 2.09
N VAL A 202 -16.03 0.29 2.34
CA VAL A 202 -17.20 0.80 1.59
C VAL A 202 -16.87 0.89 0.10
N LEU A 203 -15.73 1.47 -0.25
CA LEU A 203 -15.31 1.58 -1.65
C LEU A 203 -15.04 0.22 -2.29
N ALA A 204 -14.48 -0.74 -1.55
CA ALA A 204 -14.27 -2.10 -2.05
C ALA A 204 -15.60 -2.78 -2.36
N VAL A 205 -16.59 -2.66 -1.48
CA VAL A 205 -17.95 -3.20 -1.68
C VAL A 205 -18.61 -2.56 -2.90
N LEU A 206 -18.60 -1.23 -2.99
CA LEU A 206 -19.18 -0.50 -4.12
C LEU A 206 -18.49 -0.86 -5.44
N THR A 207 -17.17 -0.91 -5.47
CA THR A 207 -16.41 -1.29 -6.68
C THR A 207 -16.75 -2.71 -7.12
N THR A 208 -16.84 -3.65 -6.18
CA THR A 208 -17.19 -5.04 -6.48
C THR A 208 -18.62 -5.14 -7.00
N PHE A 209 -19.55 -4.42 -6.38
CA PHE A 209 -20.94 -4.36 -6.83
C PHE A 209 -21.07 -3.80 -8.25
N PHE A 210 -20.38 -2.68 -8.55
CA PHE A 210 -20.34 -2.11 -9.90
C PHE A 210 -19.79 -3.10 -10.93
N GLN A 211 -18.69 -3.75 -10.62
CA GLN A 211 -18.11 -4.77 -11.51
C GLN A 211 -19.06 -5.94 -11.74
N PHE A 212 -19.82 -6.33 -10.73
CA PHE A 212 -20.83 -7.37 -10.87
C PHE A 212 -21.99 -6.94 -11.78
N VAL A 213 -22.45 -5.69 -11.65
CA VAL A 213 -23.55 -5.13 -12.46
C VAL A 213 -23.11 -4.90 -13.92
N GLU A 214 -21.92 -4.41 -14.15
CA GLU A 214 -21.38 -4.15 -15.50
C GLU A 214 -21.02 -5.42 -16.28
N SER A 215 -20.84 -6.55 -15.61
CA SER A 215 -20.44 -7.81 -16.24
C SER A 215 -21.45 -8.93 -16.02
N PRO A 216 -22.72 -8.79 -16.45
CA PRO A 216 -23.75 -9.80 -16.19
C PRO A 216 -23.55 -11.12 -16.94
N SER A 217 -22.68 -11.16 -17.96
CA SER A 217 -22.43 -12.35 -18.81
C SER A 217 -20.96 -12.75 -18.93
N GLY A 218 -20.06 -12.02 -18.34
CA GLY A 218 -18.62 -12.18 -18.54
C GLY A 218 -17.89 -12.67 -17.30
N THR A 219 -17.92 -13.95 -17.10
CA THR A 219 -16.86 -14.74 -16.47
C THR A 219 -16.44 -14.31 -15.05
N VAL A 220 -16.95 -15.04 -14.09
CA VAL A 220 -16.36 -15.27 -12.75
C VAL A 220 -14.82 -15.43 -12.81
N ALA A 221 -14.25 -15.77 -13.96
CA ALA A 221 -12.82 -15.85 -14.19
C ALA A 221 -12.07 -14.51 -14.21
N SER A 222 -12.70 -13.38 -14.59
CA SER A 222 -12.05 -12.06 -14.56
C SER A 222 -12.02 -11.49 -13.15
N VAL A 223 -13.10 -11.67 -12.40
CA VAL A 223 -13.16 -11.30 -10.97
C VAL A 223 -12.19 -12.16 -10.14
N ARG A 224 -12.04 -13.46 -10.46
CA ARG A 224 -11.05 -14.34 -9.82
C ARG A 224 -9.59 -13.93 -10.07
N ARG A 225 -9.28 -13.25 -11.16
CA ARG A 225 -7.94 -12.73 -11.43
C ARG A 225 -7.68 -11.38 -10.76
N ALA A 226 -8.68 -10.51 -10.66
CA ALA A 226 -8.54 -9.17 -10.08
C ALA A 226 -8.47 -9.19 -8.53
N VAL A 227 -9.18 -10.10 -7.89
CA VAL A 227 -9.12 -10.28 -6.42
C VAL A 227 -8.46 -11.63 -6.17
N ARG A 228 -7.15 -11.64 -6.02
CA ARG A 228 -6.39 -12.86 -5.77
C ARG A 228 -6.98 -13.59 -4.56
N LEU A 229 -7.49 -14.80 -4.79
CA LEU A 229 -8.08 -15.71 -3.80
C LEU A 229 -7.45 -15.67 -2.38
N PRO A 230 -6.13 -15.53 -2.19
CA PRO A 230 -5.54 -15.48 -0.85
C PRO A 230 -5.92 -14.25 -0.03
N VAL A 231 -6.23 -13.11 -0.66
CA VAL A 231 -6.65 -11.89 0.07
C VAL A 231 -8.09 -12.07 0.57
N ILE A 232 -8.97 -12.62 -0.26
CA ILE A 232 -10.36 -12.91 0.17
C ILE A 232 -10.38 -14.03 1.20
N ALA A 233 -9.62 -15.11 0.99
CA ALA A 233 -9.54 -16.21 1.94
C ALA A 233 -8.96 -15.74 3.29
N GLY A 234 -7.94 -14.87 3.28
CA GLY A 234 -7.41 -14.24 4.48
C GLY A 234 -8.43 -13.34 5.17
N LEU A 235 -9.18 -12.51 4.42
CA LEU A 235 -10.24 -11.66 4.96
C LEU A 235 -11.41 -12.48 5.52
N VAL A 236 -11.83 -13.54 4.82
CA VAL A 236 -12.93 -14.42 5.26
C VAL A 236 -12.51 -15.23 6.49
N ALA A 237 -11.31 -15.80 6.50
CA ALA A 237 -10.79 -16.50 7.68
C ALA A 237 -10.65 -15.55 8.88
N PHE A 238 -10.24 -14.33 8.62
CA PHE A 238 -10.08 -13.30 9.63
C PHE A 238 -11.43 -12.82 10.19
N VAL A 239 -12.41 -12.55 9.34
CA VAL A 239 -13.80 -12.25 9.76
C VAL A 239 -14.39 -13.44 10.52
N GLY A 240 -14.11 -14.66 10.09
CA GLY A 240 -14.52 -15.88 10.79
C GLY A 240 -13.96 -16.01 12.21
N VAL A 241 -12.67 -15.66 12.39
CA VAL A 241 -12.04 -15.63 13.73
C VAL A 241 -12.66 -14.54 14.61
N ILE A 242 -12.92 -13.36 14.05
CA ILE A 242 -13.60 -12.27 14.79
C ILE A 242 -15.00 -12.70 15.21
N VAL A 243 -15.79 -13.26 14.29
CA VAL A 243 -17.15 -13.75 14.60
C VAL A 243 -17.09 -14.84 15.66
N ALA A 244 -16.14 -15.77 15.59
CA ALA A 244 -15.98 -16.82 16.59
C ALA A 244 -15.60 -16.27 17.97
N VAL A 245 -14.69 -15.27 18.02
CA VAL A 245 -14.29 -14.59 19.27
C VAL A 245 -15.48 -13.81 19.86
N LEU A 246 -16.24 -13.13 19.01
CA LEU A 246 -17.45 -12.40 19.43
C LEU A 246 -18.52 -13.35 19.96
N TRP A 247 -18.74 -14.47 19.27
CA TRP A 247 -19.73 -15.48 19.71
C TRP A 247 -19.37 -16.14 21.04
N TRP A 248 -18.08 -16.22 21.37
CA TRP A 248 -17.63 -16.81 22.64
C TRP A 248 -17.54 -15.77 23.77
N ARG A 249 -17.31 -14.51 23.48
CA ARG A 249 -17.09 -13.44 24.48
C ARG A 249 -18.28 -12.55 24.74
N CYS A 250 -19.22 -12.48 23.80
CA CYS A 250 -20.43 -11.66 23.90
C CYS A 250 -21.64 -12.58 24.02
N PRO A 251 -22.16 -12.82 25.26
CA PRO A 251 -23.35 -13.64 25.48
C PRO A 251 -24.61 -12.99 24.90
#